data_efd92884ccc202bc89cca5c37d862976
#
_entry.id   efd92884ccc202bc89cca5c37d862976
#
_cell.length_a   1.000
_cell.length_b   1.000
_cell.length_c   1.000
_cell.angle_alpha   90.00
_cell.angle_beta   90.00
_cell.angle_gamma   90.00
#
_symmetry.space_group_name_H-M   'P 1'
#
loop_
_entity.id
_entity.type
_entity.pdbx_description
1 polymer ?
#
loop_
_entity_poly.entity_id
_entity_poly.type
_entity_poly.pdbx_seq_one_letter_code
_entity_poly.pdbx_strand_id
1 'polypeptide(L)'
;VTINVNYIYKENELIYLLDNADAEAVFFQGCYSERIKAIKDQLPKIKVYIQIDDGTEPLMEGAIDYESSISSSKEQKRFDRTEENIYMLYTGGTTGMPKGVMYKHGGFIPSMLKTAFAMGFEVPEDISDLEKIVKNAKENDSLSVSLPACPLMHGTGMWLGAFLPMFSGGTVVTISDLGLDPKKVWEEVVKNKVNSLVIVGDAF
;
A
#
# COMPACT_ATOMS: atom_id res chain seq x y z
N VAL A 1 -5.31 1.09 11.88
CA VAL A 1 -4.07 0.77 11.17
C VAL A 1 -4.41 0.00 9.92
N THR A 2 -3.88 0.42 8.77
CA THR A 2 -4.04 -0.29 7.49
C THR A 2 -2.95 -1.35 7.37
N ILE A 3 -3.33 -2.54 6.89
CA ILE A 3 -2.41 -3.67 6.69
C ILE A 3 -2.60 -4.19 5.28
N ASN A 4 -1.53 -4.25 4.51
CA ASN A 4 -1.56 -4.91 3.21
C ASN A 4 -1.43 -6.41 3.39
N VAL A 5 -2.36 -7.15 2.81
CA VAL A 5 -2.43 -8.61 2.89
C VAL A 5 -1.84 -9.21 1.62
N ASN A 6 -1.03 -10.25 1.77
CA ASN A 6 -0.49 -10.96 0.63
C ASN A 6 -1.62 -11.68 -0.14
N TYR A 7 -1.79 -11.34 -1.41
CA TYR A 7 -2.83 -11.88 -2.27
C TYR A 7 -2.72 -13.40 -2.53
N ILE A 8 -1.55 -14.00 -2.28
CA ILE A 8 -1.31 -15.44 -2.41
C ILE A 8 -1.86 -16.23 -1.22
N TYR A 9 -2.09 -15.57 -0.07
CA TYR A 9 -2.54 -16.26 1.15
C TYR A 9 -3.86 -16.99 0.93
N LYS A 10 -3.89 -18.22 1.46
CA LYS A 10 -5.06 -19.09 1.49
C LYS A 10 -5.84 -18.89 2.80
N GLU A 11 -6.90 -19.64 2.94
CA GLU A 11 -7.86 -19.49 4.04
C GLU A 11 -7.21 -19.50 5.42
N ASN A 12 -6.37 -20.50 5.72
CA ASN A 12 -5.72 -20.63 7.03
C ASN A 12 -4.77 -19.47 7.35
N GLU A 13 -4.05 -18.98 6.35
CA GLU A 13 -3.13 -17.85 6.51
C GLU A 13 -3.90 -16.54 6.70
N LEU A 14 -5.02 -16.38 5.99
CA LEU A 14 -5.91 -15.23 6.13
C LEU A 14 -6.58 -15.21 7.50
N ILE A 15 -7.12 -16.35 7.96
CA ILE A 15 -7.73 -16.46 9.29
C ILE A 15 -6.69 -16.05 10.35
N TYR A 16 -5.50 -16.64 10.28
CA TYR A 16 -4.43 -16.32 11.23
C TYR A 16 -4.08 -14.83 11.20
N LEU A 17 -3.82 -14.26 10.01
CA LEU A 17 -3.40 -12.87 9.90
C LEU A 17 -4.48 -11.90 10.40
N LEU A 18 -5.71 -12.08 9.95
CA LEU A 18 -6.82 -11.17 10.28
C LEU A 18 -7.18 -11.25 11.77
N ASP A 19 -7.12 -12.44 12.37
CA ASP A 19 -7.35 -12.60 13.81
C ASP A 19 -6.19 -12.05 14.65
N ASN A 20 -4.94 -12.33 14.26
CA ASN A 20 -3.72 -11.84 14.93
C ASN A 20 -3.58 -10.32 14.85
N ALA A 21 -4.06 -9.73 13.77
CA ALA A 21 -4.04 -8.28 13.57
C ALA A 21 -5.19 -7.54 14.27
N ASP A 22 -6.09 -8.24 14.95
CA ASP A 22 -7.33 -7.68 15.47
C ASP A 22 -8.09 -6.86 14.41
N ALA A 23 -8.14 -7.37 13.18
CA ALA A 23 -8.75 -6.68 12.06
C ALA A 23 -10.27 -6.53 12.28
N GLU A 24 -10.79 -5.34 12.07
CA GLU A 24 -12.21 -5.02 12.18
C GLU A 24 -12.89 -4.79 10.83
N ALA A 25 -12.11 -4.57 9.78
CA ALA A 25 -12.61 -4.39 8.42
C ALA A 25 -11.68 -5.05 7.40
N VAL A 26 -12.26 -5.58 6.34
CA VAL A 26 -11.51 -6.16 5.21
C VAL A 26 -11.96 -5.50 3.92
N PHE A 27 -10.98 -4.98 3.17
CA PHE A 27 -11.15 -4.52 1.80
C PHE A 27 -10.61 -5.61 0.86
N PHE A 28 -11.39 -6.01 -0.12
CA PHE A 28 -10.97 -7.06 -1.06
C PHE A 28 -11.59 -6.85 -2.45
N GLN A 29 -10.91 -7.30 -3.48
CA GLN A 29 -11.42 -7.33 -4.86
C GLN A 29 -12.37 -8.51 -5.05
N GLY A 30 -13.29 -8.40 -6.01
CA GLY A 30 -14.29 -9.42 -6.33
C GLY A 30 -13.67 -10.81 -6.51
N CYS A 31 -12.53 -10.92 -7.18
CA CYS A 31 -11.82 -12.19 -7.40
C CYS A 31 -11.44 -12.96 -6.10
N TYR A 32 -11.51 -12.31 -4.95
CA TYR A 32 -11.26 -12.95 -3.64
C TYR A 32 -12.55 -13.26 -2.85
N SER A 33 -13.73 -12.96 -3.40
CA SER A 33 -15.02 -13.11 -2.70
C SER A 33 -15.25 -14.51 -2.16
N GLU A 34 -15.01 -15.55 -2.96
CA GLU A 34 -15.20 -16.93 -2.53
C GLU A 34 -14.28 -17.31 -1.37
N ARG A 35 -13.05 -16.82 -1.38
CA ARG A 35 -12.10 -17.04 -0.29
C ARG A 35 -12.54 -16.34 0.99
N ILE A 36 -13.05 -15.12 0.89
CA ILE A 36 -13.57 -14.37 2.05
C ILE A 36 -14.85 -15.04 2.58
N LYS A 37 -15.78 -15.50 1.73
CA LYS A 37 -16.96 -16.26 2.13
C LYS A 37 -16.61 -17.51 2.94
N ALA A 38 -15.58 -18.23 2.53
CA ALA A 38 -15.15 -19.46 3.17
C ALA A 38 -14.62 -19.25 4.61
N ILE A 39 -14.15 -18.05 4.94
CA ILE A 39 -13.52 -17.77 6.23
C ILE A 39 -14.31 -16.82 7.14
N LYS A 40 -15.29 -16.08 6.63
CA LYS A 40 -15.95 -15.00 7.35
C LYS A 40 -16.53 -15.43 8.70
N ASP A 41 -17.07 -16.62 8.80
CA ASP A 41 -17.69 -17.13 10.02
C ASP A 41 -16.67 -17.49 11.12
N GLN A 42 -15.38 -17.57 10.74
CA GLN A 42 -14.27 -17.82 11.65
C GLN A 42 -13.60 -16.53 12.13
N LEU A 43 -14.08 -15.36 11.69
CA LEU A 43 -13.49 -14.04 11.95
C LEU A 43 -14.48 -13.12 12.67
N PRO A 44 -14.87 -13.43 13.90
CA PRO A 44 -15.91 -12.67 14.62
C PRO A 44 -15.52 -11.22 14.95
N LYS A 45 -14.24 -10.86 14.84
CA LYS A 45 -13.76 -9.48 15.04
C LYS A 45 -14.04 -8.59 13.84
N ILE A 46 -14.22 -9.16 12.63
CA ILE A 46 -14.49 -8.39 11.43
C ILE A 46 -15.94 -7.89 11.46
N LYS A 47 -16.11 -6.60 11.45
CA LYS A 47 -17.41 -5.91 11.49
C LYS A 47 -17.87 -5.47 10.11
N VAL A 48 -16.93 -5.22 9.20
CA VAL A 48 -17.20 -4.65 7.88
C VAL A 48 -16.40 -5.36 6.81
N TYR A 49 -17.10 -5.77 5.75
CA TYR A 49 -16.53 -6.29 4.52
C TYR A 49 -16.79 -5.30 3.40
N ILE A 50 -15.77 -4.85 2.70
CA ILE A 50 -15.87 -3.88 1.60
C ILE A 50 -15.29 -4.53 0.35
N GLN A 51 -16.14 -4.73 -0.64
CA GLN A 51 -15.76 -5.32 -1.91
C GLN A 51 -15.51 -4.22 -2.94
N ILE A 52 -14.39 -4.36 -3.64
CA ILE A 52 -14.03 -3.56 -4.81
C ILE A 52 -14.49 -4.37 -6.03
N ASP A 53 -15.35 -3.79 -6.85
CA ASP A 53 -15.78 -4.41 -8.10
C ASP A 53 -14.61 -4.44 -9.10
N ASP A 54 -14.24 -5.64 -9.52
CA ASP A 54 -13.23 -5.91 -10.55
C ASP A 54 -13.84 -6.67 -11.76
N GLY A 55 -15.16 -6.77 -11.79
CA GLY A 55 -15.90 -7.46 -12.84
C GLY A 55 -15.86 -9.00 -12.78
N THR A 56 -15.25 -9.59 -11.74
CA THR A 56 -15.10 -11.06 -11.65
C THR A 56 -16.25 -11.73 -10.91
N GLU A 57 -16.71 -11.16 -9.81
CA GLU A 57 -17.75 -11.73 -8.96
C GLU A 57 -18.76 -10.66 -8.53
N PRO A 58 -20.03 -11.02 -8.39
CA PRO A 58 -21.05 -10.11 -7.87
C PRO A 58 -20.72 -9.69 -6.42
N LEU A 59 -21.36 -8.62 -5.96
CA LEU A 59 -21.21 -8.15 -4.59
C LEU A 59 -21.57 -9.28 -3.60
N MET A 60 -20.63 -9.61 -2.73
CA MET A 60 -20.78 -10.65 -1.72
C MET A 60 -21.88 -10.26 -0.73
N GLU A 61 -22.73 -11.22 -0.37
CA GLU A 61 -23.74 -11.01 0.64
C GLU A 61 -23.15 -10.54 1.98
N GLY A 62 -23.64 -9.40 2.48
CA GLY A 62 -23.15 -8.75 3.69
C GLY A 62 -21.92 -7.87 3.48
N ALA A 63 -21.41 -7.74 2.27
CA ALA A 63 -20.39 -6.75 1.94
C ALA A 63 -21.00 -5.44 1.46
N ILE A 64 -20.23 -4.38 1.57
CA ILE A 64 -20.54 -3.03 1.09
C ILE A 64 -19.74 -2.80 -0.19
N ASP A 65 -20.36 -2.23 -1.20
CA ASP A 65 -19.65 -1.82 -2.43
C ASP A 65 -18.75 -0.61 -2.15
N TYR A 66 -17.51 -0.69 -2.61
CA TYR A 66 -16.47 0.32 -2.36
C TYR A 66 -16.82 1.67 -2.99
N GLU A 67 -17.19 1.71 -4.27
CA GLU A 67 -17.47 2.95 -5.00
C GLU A 67 -18.72 3.65 -4.46
N SER A 68 -19.76 2.86 -4.17
CA SER A 68 -21.00 3.37 -3.55
C SER A 68 -20.72 3.96 -2.17
N SER A 69 -19.84 3.32 -1.39
CA SER A 69 -19.45 3.80 -0.06
C SER A 69 -18.73 5.14 -0.13
N ILE A 70 -17.78 5.29 -1.06
CA ILE A 70 -17.06 6.56 -1.25
C ILE A 70 -18.01 7.65 -1.72
N SER A 71 -18.83 7.36 -2.74
CA SER A 71 -19.73 8.33 -3.35
C SER A 71 -20.80 8.85 -2.38
N SER A 72 -21.23 8.02 -1.42
CA SER A 72 -22.23 8.38 -0.40
C SER A 72 -21.61 8.97 0.87
N SER A 73 -20.31 8.86 1.05
CA SER A 73 -19.62 9.34 2.24
C SER A 73 -19.38 10.84 2.20
N LYS A 74 -19.43 11.46 3.37
CA LYS A 74 -18.99 12.84 3.53
C LYS A 74 -17.46 12.90 3.68
N GLU A 75 -16.86 13.98 3.21
CA GLU A 75 -15.45 14.25 3.46
C GLU A 75 -15.16 14.19 4.96
N GLN A 76 -14.19 13.36 5.32
CA GLN A 76 -13.77 13.24 6.70
C GLN A 76 -12.82 14.38 7.06
N LYS A 77 -13.08 15.06 8.17
CA LYS A 77 -12.14 16.03 8.71
C LYS A 77 -10.83 15.34 9.10
N ARG A 78 -9.73 16.04 8.88
CA ARG A 78 -8.44 15.59 9.40
C ARG A 78 -8.53 15.45 10.91
N PHE A 79 -7.95 14.39 11.41
CA PHE A 79 -7.78 14.16 12.85
C PHE A 79 -6.29 14.20 13.19
N ASP A 80 -6.01 14.59 14.43
CA ASP A 80 -4.63 14.71 14.89
C ASP A 80 -3.93 13.36 14.85
N ARG A 81 -2.72 13.38 14.36
CA ARG A 81 -1.80 12.24 14.36
C ARG A 81 -0.71 12.51 15.37
N THR A 82 -0.23 11.45 16.01
CA THR A 82 0.87 11.51 16.96
C THR A 82 2.00 10.60 16.55
N GLU A 83 3.17 10.80 17.13
CA GLU A 83 4.33 9.93 16.92
C GLU A 83 4.07 8.47 17.35
N GLU A 84 3.11 8.26 18.26
CA GLU A 84 2.68 6.94 18.73
C GLU A 84 1.78 6.18 17.75
N ASN A 85 1.24 6.83 16.72
CA ASN A 85 0.49 6.14 15.68
C ASN A 85 1.37 5.08 15.01
N ILE A 86 0.75 3.98 14.60
CA ILE A 86 1.46 2.80 14.11
C ILE A 86 1.21 2.63 12.62
N TYR A 87 2.27 2.34 11.89
CA TYR A 87 2.26 1.65 10.63
C TYR A 87 2.59 0.18 10.86
N MET A 88 1.85 -0.73 10.27
CA MET A 88 2.07 -2.18 10.45
C MET A 88 2.31 -2.86 9.09
N LEU A 89 3.34 -3.72 9.07
CA LEU A 89 3.66 -4.54 7.92
C LEU A 89 3.79 -6.00 8.37
N TYR A 90 3.04 -6.90 7.72
CA TYR A 90 3.24 -8.33 7.91
C TYR A 90 4.38 -8.84 7.05
N THR A 91 5.34 -9.49 7.68
CA THR A 91 6.49 -10.08 7.00
C THR A 91 6.38 -11.61 7.01
N GLY A 92 6.71 -12.24 5.89
CA GLY A 92 6.86 -13.70 5.83
C GLY A 92 8.01 -14.12 6.74
N GLY A 93 7.70 -14.88 7.79
CA GLY A 93 8.72 -15.46 8.66
C GLY A 93 9.42 -16.63 7.97
N THR A 94 10.74 -16.74 8.09
CA THR A 94 11.51 -17.92 7.63
C THR A 94 11.18 -19.18 8.44
N THR A 95 10.44 -19.06 9.52
CA THR A 95 10.21 -20.12 10.52
C THR A 95 8.74 -20.37 10.86
N GLY A 96 7.77 -19.89 10.03
CA GLY A 96 6.35 -20.11 10.32
C GLY A 96 5.41 -19.01 9.83
N MET A 97 4.34 -18.79 10.57
CA MET A 97 3.28 -17.84 10.22
C MET A 97 3.80 -16.39 10.16
N PRO A 98 3.22 -15.53 9.30
CA PRO A 98 3.61 -14.13 9.18
C PRO A 98 3.50 -13.37 10.50
N LYS A 99 4.42 -12.41 10.72
CA LYS A 99 4.43 -11.57 11.92
C LYS A 99 4.17 -10.12 11.55
N GLY A 100 3.28 -9.46 12.28
CA GLY A 100 3.01 -8.03 12.15
C GLY A 100 4.11 -7.21 12.83
N VAL A 101 4.95 -6.55 12.05
CA VAL A 101 5.96 -5.62 12.57
C VAL A 101 5.32 -4.24 12.69
N MET A 102 5.34 -3.70 13.89
CA MET A 102 4.76 -2.40 14.22
C MET A 102 5.84 -1.31 14.23
N TYR A 103 5.63 -0.28 13.44
CA TYR A 103 6.51 0.87 13.36
C TYR A 103 5.77 2.10 13.88
N LYS A 104 6.25 2.72 14.96
CA LYS A 104 5.74 4.01 15.41
C LYS A 104 6.08 5.10 14.40
N HIS A 105 5.15 6.00 14.11
CA HIS A 105 5.35 7.08 13.15
C HIS A 105 6.56 7.95 13.52
N GLY A 106 6.75 8.24 14.82
CA GLY A 106 7.89 9.04 15.31
C GLY A 106 9.27 8.46 15.00
N GLY A 107 9.38 7.13 14.83
CA GLY A 107 10.63 6.48 14.39
C GLY A 107 10.66 6.19 12.89
N PHE A 108 9.53 5.77 12.34
CA PHE A 108 9.42 5.36 10.95
C PHE A 108 9.61 6.52 9.96
N ILE A 109 8.89 7.63 10.17
CA ILE A 109 8.95 8.78 9.25
C ILE A 109 10.37 9.37 9.16
N PRO A 110 11.07 9.69 10.29
CA PRO A 110 12.45 10.16 10.22
C PRO A 110 13.41 9.17 9.54
N SER A 111 13.21 7.86 9.75
CA SER A 111 14.02 6.83 9.08
C SER A 111 13.81 6.85 7.56
N MET A 112 12.56 6.99 7.12
CA MET A 112 12.23 7.09 5.70
C MET A 112 12.81 8.37 5.07
N LEU A 113 12.76 9.52 5.77
CA LEU A 113 13.35 10.76 5.30
C LEU A 113 14.89 10.67 5.17
N LYS A 114 15.56 10.01 6.13
CA LYS A 114 17.00 9.73 6.00
C LYS A 114 17.31 8.86 4.77
N THR A 115 16.49 7.87 4.51
CA THR A 115 16.63 7.02 3.31
C THR A 115 16.40 7.83 2.04
N ALA A 116 15.41 8.71 2.01
CA ALA A 116 15.15 9.62 0.90
C ALA A 116 16.38 10.51 0.62
N PHE A 117 16.95 11.11 1.66
CA PHE A 117 18.17 11.93 1.54
C PHE A 117 19.35 11.12 0.97
N ALA A 118 19.55 9.89 1.47
CA ALA A 118 20.61 9.01 0.96
C ALA A 118 20.39 8.59 -0.52
N MET A 119 19.15 8.62 -1.00
CA MET A 119 18.79 8.38 -2.39
C MET A 119 18.80 9.65 -3.27
N GLY A 120 19.20 10.79 -2.71
CA GLY A 120 19.34 12.06 -3.43
C GLY A 120 18.07 12.91 -3.50
N PHE A 121 17.04 12.57 -2.73
CA PHE A 121 15.86 13.43 -2.61
C PHE A 121 16.14 14.60 -1.67
N GLU A 122 15.62 15.77 -1.98
CA GLU A 122 15.59 16.88 -1.05
C GLU A 122 14.60 16.59 0.08
N VAL A 123 15.03 16.78 1.32
CA VAL A 123 14.24 16.47 2.52
C VAL A 123 13.99 17.76 3.28
N PRO A 124 12.74 18.06 3.67
CA PRO A 124 12.44 19.25 4.44
C PRO A 124 13.07 19.18 5.85
N GLU A 125 13.57 20.28 6.35
CA GLU A 125 13.95 20.45 7.76
C GLU A 125 12.68 20.62 8.61
N ASP A 126 11.71 21.35 8.10
CA ASP A 126 10.37 21.52 8.67
C ASP A 126 9.30 21.16 7.63
N ILE A 127 8.15 20.68 8.09
CA ILE A 127 7.04 20.27 7.21
C ILE A 127 6.52 21.43 6.34
N SER A 128 6.67 22.67 6.80
CA SER A 128 6.31 23.88 6.04
C SER A 128 7.18 24.09 4.80
N ASP A 129 8.38 23.50 4.75
CA ASP A 129 9.27 23.58 3.58
C ASP A 129 8.85 22.66 2.44
N LEU A 130 8.00 21.68 2.70
CA LEU A 130 7.56 20.69 1.71
C LEU A 130 6.95 21.34 0.46
N GLU A 131 6.12 22.36 0.62
CA GLU A 131 5.50 23.04 -0.51
C GLU A 131 6.56 23.69 -1.42
N LYS A 132 7.56 24.30 -0.83
CA LYS A 132 8.67 24.93 -1.57
C LYS A 132 9.52 23.89 -2.30
N ILE A 133 9.84 22.79 -1.62
CA ILE A 133 10.63 21.68 -2.21
C ILE A 133 9.89 21.08 -3.41
N VAL A 134 8.61 20.76 -3.24
CA VAL A 134 7.79 20.20 -4.32
C VAL A 134 7.65 21.18 -5.49
N LYS A 135 7.49 22.46 -5.21
CA LYS A 135 7.43 23.50 -6.25
C LYS A 135 8.74 23.58 -7.03
N ASN A 136 9.87 23.64 -6.34
CA ASN A 136 11.19 23.64 -6.98
C ASN A 136 11.41 22.38 -7.83
N ALA A 137 11.10 21.21 -7.30
CA ALA A 137 11.23 19.95 -8.02
C ALA A 137 10.36 19.93 -9.29
N LYS A 138 9.14 20.48 -9.22
CA LYS A 138 8.25 20.61 -10.36
C LYS A 138 8.80 21.57 -11.42
N GLU A 139 9.31 22.73 -11.00
CA GLU A 139 9.89 23.74 -11.90
C GLU A 139 11.16 23.23 -12.62
N ASN A 140 11.91 22.35 -11.97
CA ASN A 140 13.14 21.74 -12.51
C ASN A 140 12.93 20.38 -13.19
N ASP A 141 11.67 19.93 -13.37
CA ASP A 141 11.31 18.61 -13.94
C ASP A 141 12.02 17.44 -13.23
N SER A 142 12.19 17.57 -11.91
CA SER A 142 12.91 16.60 -11.08
C SER A 142 12.01 15.80 -10.13
N LEU A 143 10.68 15.92 -10.25
CA LEU A 143 9.75 15.11 -9.48
C LEU A 143 9.94 13.62 -9.80
N SER A 144 9.91 12.80 -8.76
CA SER A 144 9.97 11.35 -8.93
C SER A 144 8.69 10.82 -9.56
N VAL A 145 8.84 10.04 -10.62
CA VAL A 145 7.79 9.18 -11.18
C VAL A 145 8.25 7.75 -10.99
N SER A 146 7.75 7.10 -9.95
CA SER A 146 8.20 5.78 -9.53
C SER A 146 7.24 4.70 -9.99
N LEU A 147 7.80 3.57 -10.47
CA LEU A 147 7.07 2.36 -10.74
C LEU A 147 7.64 1.24 -9.85
N PRO A 148 6.92 0.83 -8.77
CA PRO A 148 7.27 -0.35 -8.02
C PRO A 148 6.94 -1.61 -8.84
N ALA A 149 7.96 -2.23 -9.45
CA ALA A 149 7.87 -3.51 -10.14
C ALA A 149 8.04 -4.69 -9.16
N CYS A 150 7.62 -4.49 -7.94
CA CYS A 150 7.56 -5.49 -6.88
C CYS A 150 6.31 -5.26 -6.03
N PRO A 151 5.79 -6.31 -5.36
CA PRO A 151 4.51 -6.19 -4.65
C PRO A 151 4.53 -5.15 -3.54
N LEU A 152 3.50 -4.28 -3.51
CA LEU A 152 3.33 -3.24 -2.48
C LEU A 152 3.03 -3.79 -1.07
N MET A 153 2.73 -5.08 -0.93
CA MET A 153 2.62 -5.73 0.38
C MET A 153 3.97 -5.97 1.05
N HIS A 154 5.08 -5.80 0.33
CA HIS A 154 6.45 -5.90 0.87
C HIS A 154 7.04 -4.52 1.13
N GLY A 155 7.87 -4.43 2.18
CA GLY A 155 8.50 -3.17 2.59
C GLY A 155 9.23 -2.47 1.45
N THR A 156 10.02 -3.18 0.65
CA THR A 156 10.76 -2.57 -0.46
C THR A 156 9.84 -1.89 -1.47
N GLY A 157 8.78 -2.58 -1.92
CA GLY A 157 7.80 -2.00 -2.85
C GLY A 157 7.08 -0.81 -2.26
N MET A 158 6.55 -0.97 -1.03
CA MET A 158 5.79 0.07 -0.36
C MET A 158 6.66 1.25 0.05
N TRP A 159 7.81 1.02 0.66
CA TRP A 159 8.63 2.10 1.23
C TRP A 159 9.41 2.84 0.15
N LEU A 160 10.16 2.12 -0.68
CA LEU A 160 11.01 2.73 -1.70
C LEU A 160 10.23 3.11 -2.96
N GLY A 161 9.29 2.24 -3.37
CA GLY A 161 8.54 2.44 -4.60
C GLY A 161 7.31 3.35 -4.48
N ALA A 162 6.72 3.47 -3.27
CA ALA A 162 5.53 4.27 -3.06
C ALA A 162 5.74 5.41 -2.05
N PHE A 163 6.11 5.12 -0.80
CA PHE A 163 6.16 6.17 0.23
C PHE A 163 7.20 7.25 -0.06
N LEU A 164 8.41 6.88 -0.45
CA LEU A 164 9.45 7.87 -0.74
C LEU A 164 9.05 8.86 -1.83
N PRO A 165 8.62 8.42 -3.03
CA PRO A 165 8.17 9.36 -4.06
C PRO A 165 6.97 10.19 -3.58
N MET A 166 6.00 9.59 -2.85
CA MET A 166 4.84 10.34 -2.34
C MET A 166 5.24 11.41 -1.32
N PHE A 167 6.19 11.15 -0.44
CA PHE A 167 6.69 12.14 0.53
C PHE A 167 7.37 13.33 -0.13
N SER A 168 7.93 13.15 -1.32
CA SER A 168 8.56 14.22 -2.11
C SER A 168 7.64 14.84 -3.17
N GLY A 169 6.33 14.59 -3.12
CA GLY A 169 5.36 15.12 -4.08
C GLY A 169 5.40 14.46 -5.45
N GLY A 170 6.06 13.32 -5.57
CA GLY A 170 6.16 12.54 -6.80
C GLY A 170 4.91 11.73 -7.12
N THR A 171 5.01 10.94 -8.17
CA THR A 171 3.95 10.08 -8.70
C THR A 171 4.33 8.62 -8.53
N VAL A 172 3.33 7.78 -8.20
CA VAL A 172 3.47 6.32 -8.19
C VAL A 172 2.64 5.74 -9.33
N VAL A 173 3.29 5.02 -10.23
CA VAL A 173 2.66 4.29 -11.33
C VAL A 173 2.50 2.84 -10.90
N THR A 174 1.28 2.31 -10.97
CA THR A 174 0.98 0.91 -10.64
C THR A 174 0.50 0.15 -11.87
N ILE A 175 0.81 -1.13 -11.92
CA ILE A 175 0.33 -2.07 -12.94
C ILE A 175 -0.72 -2.95 -12.29
N SER A 176 -1.88 -3.07 -12.93
CA SER A 176 -3.03 -3.83 -12.39
C SER A 176 -2.96 -5.34 -12.65
N ASP A 177 -1.98 -5.81 -13.40
CA ASP A 177 -1.82 -7.22 -13.73
C ASP A 177 -1.37 -8.05 -12.51
N LEU A 178 -1.84 -9.28 -12.42
CA LEU A 178 -1.52 -10.20 -11.32
C LEU A 178 -0.10 -10.77 -11.36
N GLY A 179 0.65 -10.52 -12.40
CA GLY A 179 2.02 -11.00 -12.58
C GLY A 179 2.93 -9.93 -13.17
N LEU A 180 4.23 -10.12 -12.99
CA LEU A 180 5.22 -9.23 -13.58
C LEU A 180 5.41 -9.62 -15.07
N ASP A 181 4.97 -8.73 -15.97
CA ASP A 181 5.28 -8.80 -17.39
C ASP A 181 6.28 -7.70 -17.75
N PRO A 182 7.54 -8.04 -18.05
CA PRO A 182 8.57 -7.05 -18.36
C PRO A 182 8.19 -6.13 -19.52
N LYS A 183 7.45 -6.63 -20.52
CA LYS A 183 7.00 -5.82 -21.65
C LYS A 183 6.05 -4.71 -21.19
N LYS A 184 5.04 -5.07 -20.39
CA LYS A 184 4.09 -4.10 -19.82
C LYS A 184 4.78 -3.10 -18.89
N VAL A 185 5.75 -3.54 -18.10
CA VAL A 185 6.56 -2.64 -17.27
C VAL A 185 7.21 -1.58 -18.14
N TRP A 186 7.88 -1.96 -19.24
CA TRP A 186 8.52 -0.99 -20.12
C TRP A 186 7.52 -0.11 -20.90
N GLU A 187 6.37 -0.64 -21.27
CA GLU A 187 5.28 0.16 -21.85
C GLU A 187 4.81 1.26 -20.88
N GLU A 188 4.59 0.94 -19.60
CA GLU A 188 4.20 1.91 -18.58
C GLU A 188 5.35 2.87 -18.22
N VAL A 189 6.60 2.41 -18.23
CA VAL A 189 7.78 3.28 -18.06
C VAL A 189 7.81 4.38 -19.13
N VAL A 190 7.64 4.01 -20.40
CA VAL A 190 7.65 4.98 -21.50
C VAL A 190 6.41 5.89 -21.46
N LYS A 191 5.24 5.32 -21.29
CA LYS A 191 3.96 6.03 -21.29
C LYS A 191 3.89 7.09 -20.19
N ASN A 192 4.34 6.75 -18.97
CA ASN A 192 4.25 7.62 -17.81
C ASN A 192 5.56 8.39 -17.51
N LYS A 193 6.57 8.27 -18.38
CA LYS A 193 7.88 8.89 -18.18
C LYS A 193 8.49 8.54 -16.81
N VAL A 194 8.41 7.27 -16.44
CA VAL A 194 8.97 6.77 -15.17
C VAL A 194 10.47 7.04 -15.13
N ASN A 195 10.95 7.63 -14.04
CA ASN A 195 12.36 7.93 -13.82
C ASN A 195 12.95 7.15 -12.62
N SER A 196 12.10 6.40 -11.91
CA SER A 196 12.51 5.54 -10.80
C SER A 196 11.81 4.18 -10.89
N LEU A 197 12.58 3.10 -10.96
CA LEU A 197 12.05 1.74 -11.03
C LEU A 197 12.57 0.94 -9.83
N VAL A 198 11.65 0.37 -9.03
CA VAL A 198 12.00 -0.43 -7.86
C VAL A 198 11.72 -1.91 -8.15
N ILE A 199 12.78 -2.71 -8.16
CA ILE A 199 12.76 -4.14 -8.47
C ILE A 199 13.37 -4.93 -7.33
N VAL A 200 12.90 -6.15 -7.09
CA VAL A 200 13.42 -7.06 -6.08
C VAL A 200 13.70 -8.43 -6.70
N GLY A 201 14.91 -8.96 -6.43
CA GLY A 201 15.32 -10.29 -6.89
C GLY A 201 15.63 -10.36 -8.38
N ASP A 202 15.54 -11.55 -8.92
CA ASP A 202 15.90 -11.92 -10.30
C ASP A 202 14.67 -11.88 -11.23
N ALA A 203 13.69 -10.99 -10.94
CA ALA A 203 12.41 -10.95 -11.66
C ALA A 203 12.50 -10.36 -13.06
N PHE A 204 13.68 -9.83 -13.45
CA PHE A 204 13.98 -9.26 -14.76
C PHE A 204 15.10 -9.99 -15.46
#